data_5963a42ec1d0560a3ba944c9d3e43d3d
#
_entry.id   5963a42ec1d0560a3ba944c9d3e43d3d
#
_cell.length_a   1.000
_cell.length_b   1.000
_cell.length_c   1.000
_cell.angle_alpha   90.00
_cell.angle_beta   90.00
_cell.angle_gamma   90.00
#
_symmetry.space_group_name_H-M   'P 1'
#
loop_
_entity.id
_entity.type
_entity.pdbx_description
1 polymer ?
#
loop_
_entity_poly.entity_id
_entity_poly.type
_entity_poly.pdbx_seq_one_letter_code
_entity_poly.pdbx_strand_id
1 'polypeptide(L)'
;MIYAELAGGLGNQMFVYAFARALGLRCGEGVTLLDRQDWRDGAPAHTACALEALAISPGVRILSEPQFAKTHLPRQNAAKALMIKYEQRRGLLARDWQPFERRMAPLLNMIGLHFATDGYTPAHRGPSRDFLAWGYFQSERYFADAAGTIRRELRAKTPPTGSFAAAIAAARWPVAVHLRRGDYLKPENEILQVCTPEYYAAAVAAVAAAKPEAELFVFTDDEPWAREHLPTAGLPATILPQGAAANDLALMQRCRGFVLSNSTYSWWAQYLADAPDKIVWAPDRWYAHTKRSDLYLPGWRRIATQTHP
;
A
#
# COMPACT_ATOMS: atom_id res chain seq x y z
N MET A 1 17.25 -18.83 -0.26
CA MET A 1 17.21 -17.37 0.06
C MET A 1 16.06 -16.73 -0.73
N ILE A 2 15.31 -15.83 -0.10
CA ILE A 2 14.21 -15.10 -0.73
C ILE A 2 14.65 -13.68 -1.03
N TYR A 3 14.52 -13.28 -2.27
CA TYR A 3 14.76 -11.92 -2.77
C TYR A 3 13.44 -11.30 -3.20
N ALA A 4 13.17 -10.04 -2.85
CA ALA A 4 11.99 -9.31 -3.32
C ALA A 4 12.37 -7.91 -3.79
N GLU A 5 11.95 -7.54 -5.00
CA GLU A 5 12.22 -6.22 -5.55
C GLU A 5 11.23 -5.19 -4.98
N LEU A 6 11.76 -4.14 -4.34
CA LEU A 6 10.94 -3.02 -3.85
C LEU A 6 10.39 -2.20 -5.03
N ALA A 7 9.17 -1.73 -4.86
CA ALA A 7 8.47 -0.96 -5.89
C ALA A 7 7.58 0.13 -5.27
N GLY A 8 7.50 1.27 -5.94
CA GLY A 8 6.61 2.38 -5.58
C GLY A 8 6.94 3.06 -4.25
N GLY A 9 5.97 3.78 -3.70
CA GLY A 9 6.09 4.48 -2.42
C GLY A 9 5.97 3.55 -1.21
N LEU A 10 6.05 4.13 0.01
CA LEU A 10 6.10 3.40 1.28
C LEU A 10 5.00 2.32 1.40
N GLY A 11 3.75 2.63 1.06
CA GLY A 11 2.65 1.65 1.18
C GLY A 11 2.87 0.39 0.31
N ASN A 12 3.40 0.54 -0.90
CA ASN A 12 3.73 -0.59 -1.77
C ASN A 12 4.94 -1.36 -1.24
N GLN A 13 5.98 -0.65 -0.79
CA GLN A 13 7.17 -1.27 -0.17
C GLN A 13 6.80 -2.10 1.06
N MET A 14 5.83 -1.64 1.86
CA MET A 14 5.32 -2.38 3.02
C MET A 14 4.64 -3.70 2.61
N PHE A 15 3.89 -3.72 1.50
CA PHE A 15 3.31 -4.97 0.98
C PHE A 15 4.37 -5.95 0.50
N VAL A 16 5.39 -5.46 -0.22
CA VAL A 16 6.52 -6.29 -0.66
C VAL A 16 7.28 -6.87 0.54
N TYR A 17 7.55 -6.04 1.55
CA TYR A 17 8.15 -6.47 2.81
C TYR A 17 7.30 -7.56 3.50
N ALA A 18 6.00 -7.29 3.69
CA ALA A 18 5.10 -8.19 4.41
C ALA A 18 5.01 -9.57 3.71
N PHE A 19 4.91 -9.60 2.38
CA PHE A 19 4.95 -10.82 1.59
C PHE A 19 6.25 -11.58 1.79
N ALA A 20 7.41 -10.92 1.53
CA ALA A 20 8.71 -11.57 1.59
C ALA A 20 9.02 -12.08 3.00
N ARG A 21 8.70 -11.28 4.02
CA ARG A 21 8.89 -11.62 5.43
C ARG A 21 8.04 -12.82 5.85
N ALA A 22 6.75 -12.82 5.51
CA ALA A 22 5.86 -13.94 5.80
C ALA A 22 6.30 -15.22 5.10
N LEU A 23 6.70 -15.13 3.82
CA LEU A 23 7.25 -16.28 3.09
C LEU A 23 8.53 -16.79 3.73
N GLY A 24 9.45 -15.88 4.13
CA GLY A 24 10.67 -16.23 4.84
C GLY A 24 10.41 -16.96 6.16
N LEU A 25 9.45 -16.49 6.94
CA LEU A 25 9.04 -17.13 8.19
C LEU A 25 8.48 -18.55 7.95
N ARG A 26 7.61 -18.72 6.96
CA ARG A 26 7.04 -20.03 6.60
C ARG A 26 8.08 -21.04 6.16
N CYS A 27 9.09 -20.58 5.44
CA CYS A 27 10.13 -21.45 4.88
C CYS A 27 11.38 -21.58 5.74
N GLY A 28 11.51 -20.83 6.83
CA GLY A 28 12.75 -20.76 7.62
C GLY A 28 13.91 -20.17 6.84
N GLU A 29 13.63 -19.26 5.88
CA GLU A 29 14.64 -18.70 4.99
C GLU A 29 14.93 -17.22 5.28
N GLY A 30 16.16 -16.79 5.00
CA GLY A 30 16.53 -15.37 5.01
C GLY A 30 15.88 -14.60 3.89
N VAL A 31 15.65 -13.31 4.13
CA VAL A 31 15.04 -12.37 3.18
C VAL A 31 16.00 -11.24 2.85
N THR A 32 16.10 -10.91 1.57
CA THR A 32 16.81 -9.74 1.06
C THR A 32 15.88 -8.94 0.15
N LEU A 33 15.65 -7.69 0.50
CA LEU A 33 14.92 -6.74 -0.32
C LEU A 33 15.88 -6.07 -1.29
N LEU A 34 15.53 -6.01 -2.56
CA LEU A 34 16.32 -5.37 -3.60
C LEU A 34 15.72 -3.97 -3.82
N ASP A 35 16.45 -2.95 -3.34
CA ASP A 35 16.12 -1.56 -3.61
C ASP A 35 16.73 -1.15 -4.96
N ARG A 36 15.90 -1.19 -5.99
CA ARG A 36 16.27 -0.85 -7.36
C ARG A 36 15.73 0.52 -7.71
N GLN A 37 16.51 1.54 -7.43
CA GLN A 37 16.16 2.93 -7.75
C GLN A 37 16.12 3.21 -9.27
N ASP A 38 16.71 2.34 -10.08
CA ASP A 38 16.93 2.51 -11.52
C ASP A 38 15.92 1.79 -12.43
N TRP A 39 14.99 1.04 -11.89
CA TRP A 39 14.18 0.14 -12.70
C TRP A 39 13.01 0.81 -13.46
N ARG A 40 12.84 2.10 -13.31
CA ARG A 40 11.98 2.93 -14.15
C ARG A 40 12.75 4.15 -14.61
N ASP A 41 13.10 4.17 -15.91
CA ASP A 41 13.61 5.39 -16.54
C ASP A 41 12.63 6.54 -16.27
N GLY A 42 13.10 7.60 -15.59
CA GLY A 42 12.28 8.77 -15.26
C GLY A 42 11.42 8.66 -14.00
N ALA A 43 11.55 7.62 -13.17
CA ALA A 43 10.83 7.58 -11.90
C ALA A 43 11.35 8.66 -10.93
N PRO A 44 10.45 9.43 -10.30
CA PRO A 44 10.86 10.48 -9.36
C PRO A 44 11.51 9.90 -8.09
N ALA A 45 12.30 10.74 -7.41
CA ALA A 45 13.09 10.40 -6.21
C ALA A 45 12.30 9.78 -5.02
N HIS A 46 10.98 9.84 -5.05
CA HIS A 46 10.12 9.23 -4.01
C HIS A 46 10.06 7.69 -4.06
N THR A 47 10.80 7.06 -4.97
CA THR A 47 10.97 5.59 -5.03
C THR A 47 12.10 5.07 -4.14
N ALA A 48 12.85 5.93 -3.46
CA ALA A 48 13.86 5.53 -2.49
C ALA A 48 13.26 4.62 -1.40
N CYS A 49 14.08 3.77 -0.81
CA CYS A 49 13.65 2.86 0.25
C CYS A 49 13.20 3.66 1.49
N ALA A 50 11.91 3.62 1.78
CA ALA A 50 11.31 4.30 2.93
C ALA A 50 11.10 3.35 4.13
N LEU A 51 11.38 2.06 3.99
CA LEU A 51 11.21 1.05 5.04
C LEU A 51 12.19 1.24 6.20
N GLU A 52 13.33 1.89 5.97
CA GLU A 52 14.33 2.13 7.01
C GLU A 52 13.83 2.99 8.18
N ALA A 53 12.77 3.77 7.96
CA ALA A 53 12.11 4.52 9.02
C ALA A 53 11.18 3.65 9.90
N LEU A 54 10.93 2.39 9.50
CA LEU A 54 10.10 1.44 10.22
C LEU A 54 10.95 0.44 11.01
N ALA A 55 10.36 -0.18 12.03
CA ALA A 55 11.00 -1.18 12.90
C ALA A 55 11.14 -2.56 12.23
N ILE A 56 11.53 -2.56 10.94
CA ILE A 56 11.70 -3.81 10.19
C ILE A 56 12.70 -4.76 10.88
N SER A 57 12.52 -6.05 10.66
CA SER A 57 13.39 -7.08 11.26
C SER A 57 14.85 -6.87 10.88
N PRO A 58 15.78 -6.90 11.85
CA PRO A 58 17.21 -6.84 11.56
C PRO A 58 17.72 -8.03 10.74
N GLY A 59 16.96 -9.13 10.70
CA GLY A 59 17.25 -10.28 9.85
C GLY A 59 16.87 -10.11 8.38
N VAL A 60 16.19 -9.01 8.01
CA VAL A 60 15.90 -8.65 6.62
C VAL A 60 16.94 -7.67 6.13
N ARG A 61 17.66 -8.02 5.09
CA ARG A 61 18.65 -7.14 4.46
C ARG A 61 18.02 -6.30 3.36
N ILE A 62 18.47 -5.06 3.22
CA ILE A 62 18.17 -4.21 2.07
C ILE A 62 19.45 -4.08 1.26
N LEU A 63 19.37 -4.35 -0.04
CA LEU A 63 20.51 -4.34 -0.96
C LEU A 63 20.21 -3.35 -2.10
N SER A 64 21.03 -2.31 -2.20
CA SER A 64 20.95 -1.28 -3.25
C SER A 64 21.94 -1.55 -4.38
N GLU A 65 21.83 -2.73 -5.00
CA GLU A 65 22.62 -3.13 -6.16
C GLU A 65 21.73 -3.30 -7.39
N PRO A 66 21.67 -2.32 -8.32
CA PRO A 66 20.74 -2.35 -9.45
C PRO A 66 20.87 -3.58 -10.35
N GLN A 67 22.09 -4.10 -10.52
CA GLN A 67 22.37 -5.23 -11.39
C GLN A 67 22.27 -6.60 -10.71
N PHE A 68 22.02 -6.64 -9.38
CA PHE A 68 22.07 -7.89 -8.61
C PHE A 68 21.19 -9.00 -9.23
N ALA A 69 19.94 -8.69 -9.55
CA ALA A 69 19.04 -9.70 -10.11
C ALA A 69 19.51 -10.23 -11.47
N LYS A 70 20.19 -9.40 -12.29
CA LYS A 70 20.71 -9.82 -13.60
C LYS A 70 21.92 -10.74 -13.43
N THR A 71 22.79 -10.48 -12.46
CA THR A 71 24.05 -11.22 -12.26
C THR A 71 23.87 -12.47 -11.42
N HIS A 72 23.08 -12.40 -10.34
CA HIS A 72 22.93 -13.48 -9.35
C HIS A 72 21.67 -14.34 -9.57
N LEU A 73 20.64 -13.80 -10.23
CA LEU A 73 19.37 -14.48 -10.49
C LEU A 73 19.03 -14.46 -12.00
N PRO A 74 19.92 -14.88 -12.91
CA PRO A 74 19.76 -14.67 -14.35
C PRO A 74 18.53 -15.37 -14.91
N ARG A 75 18.20 -16.58 -14.46
CA ARG A 75 17.01 -17.34 -14.92
C ARG A 75 15.73 -16.66 -14.50
N GLN A 76 15.61 -16.29 -13.21
CA GLN A 76 14.45 -15.60 -12.66
C GLN A 76 14.26 -14.24 -13.31
N ASN A 77 15.37 -13.49 -13.49
CA ASN A 77 15.33 -12.19 -14.12
C ASN A 77 14.91 -12.26 -15.62
N ALA A 78 15.38 -13.26 -16.36
CA ALA A 78 14.96 -13.47 -17.74
C ALA A 78 13.47 -13.81 -17.83
N ALA A 79 12.97 -14.73 -16.98
CA ALA A 79 11.56 -15.08 -16.94
C ALA A 79 10.69 -13.86 -16.54
N LYS A 80 11.13 -13.08 -15.54
CA LYS A 80 10.48 -11.83 -15.16
C LYS A 80 10.37 -10.86 -16.34
N ALA A 81 11.46 -10.65 -17.08
CA ALA A 81 11.48 -9.76 -18.24
C ALA A 81 10.50 -10.21 -19.34
N LEU A 82 10.36 -11.52 -19.56
CA LEU A 82 9.38 -12.08 -20.50
C LEU A 82 7.94 -11.80 -20.03
N MET A 83 7.64 -12.00 -18.75
CA MET A 83 6.33 -11.72 -18.17
C MET A 83 5.96 -10.25 -18.34
N ILE A 84 6.84 -9.34 -17.92
CA ILE A 84 6.65 -7.88 -18.05
C ILE A 84 6.37 -7.50 -19.52
N LYS A 85 7.21 -7.98 -20.45
CA LYS A 85 7.05 -7.69 -21.88
C LYS A 85 5.73 -8.22 -22.45
N TYR A 86 5.29 -9.39 -21.97
CA TYR A 86 4.02 -9.96 -22.37
C TYR A 86 2.84 -9.10 -21.92
N GLU A 87 2.82 -8.71 -20.64
CA GLU A 87 1.75 -7.89 -20.07
C GLU A 87 1.73 -6.48 -20.67
N GLN A 88 2.90 -5.85 -20.87
CA GLN A 88 3.00 -4.53 -21.52
C GLN A 88 2.43 -4.54 -22.94
N ARG A 89 2.74 -5.57 -23.73
CA ARG A 89 2.22 -5.71 -25.08
C ARG A 89 0.71 -5.91 -25.17
N ARG A 90 0.11 -6.42 -24.11
CA ARG A 90 -1.31 -6.70 -24.00
C ARG A 90 -2.10 -5.65 -23.24
N GLY A 91 -1.47 -4.57 -22.79
CA GLY A 91 -2.08 -3.47 -22.04
C GLY A 91 -2.10 -3.72 -20.55
N LEU A 92 -1.00 -3.40 -19.86
CA LEU A 92 -0.76 -3.66 -18.45
C LEU A 92 -1.87 -3.12 -17.53
N LEU A 93 -2.34 -1.90 -17.78
CA LEU A 93 -3.33 -1.23 -16.92
C LEU A 93 -4.79 -1.52 -17.31
N ALA A 94 -5.02 -2.02 -18.52
CA ALA A 94 -6.37 -2.20 -19.06
C ALA A 94 -7.00 -3.57 -18.72
N ARG A 95 -6.29 -4.45 -18.01
CA ARG A 95 -6.72 -5.84 -17.78
C ARG A 95 -6.47 -6.27 -16.34
N ASP A 96 -7.29 -7.21 -15.89
CA ASP A 96 -7.04 -8.01 -14.71
C ASP A 96 -6.09 -9.16 -15.07
N TRP A 97 -4.84 -9.07 -14.63
CA TRP A 97 -3.80 -10.06 -14.92
C TRP A 97 -3.80 -11.23 -13.94
N GLN A 98 -4.48 -11.13 -12.81
CA GLN A 98 -4.46 -12.15 -11.77
C GLN A 98 -4.79 -13.56 -12.29
N PRO A 99 -5.81 -13.79 -13.17
CA PRO A 99 -6.09 -15.15 -13.68
C PRO A 99 -4.92 -15.76 -14.46
N PHE A 100 -4.22 -14.94 -15.25
CA PHE A 100 -3.04 -15.35 -16.01
C PHE A 100 -1.86 -15.63 -15.09
N GLU A 101 -1.55 -14.71 -14.18
CA GLU A 101 -0.49 -14.84 -13.19
C GLU A 101 -0.67 -16.09 -12.33
N ARG A 102 -1.90 -16.35 -11.85
CA ARG A 102 -2.23 -17.56 -11.07
C ARG A 102 -2.02 -18.84 -11.86
N ARG A 103 -2.31 -18.84 -13.15
CA ARG A 103 -2.05 -19.99 -14.04
C ARG A 103 -0.55 -20.22 -14.24
N MET A 104 0.22 -19.17 -14.35
CA MET A 104 1.69 -19.24 -14.57
C MET A 104 2.47 -19.49 -13.28
N ALA A 105 1.92 -19.16 -12.12
CA ALA A 105 2.62 -19.21 -10.85
C ALA A 105 3.25 -20.57 -10.52
N PRO A 106 2.60 -21.75 -10.72
CA PRO A 106 3.23 -23.02 -10.43
C PRO A 106 4.53 -23.25 -11.23
N LEU A 107 4.51 -22.92 -12.53
CA LEU A 107 5.69 -23.07 -13.38
C LEU A 107 6.80 -22.09 -13.00
N LEU A 108 6.44 -20.83 -12.78
CA LEU A 108 7.39 -19.80 -12.39
C LEU A 108 8.02 -20.09 -11.01
N ASN A 109 7.22 -20.55 -10.07
CA ASN A 109 7.69 -20.90 -8.73
C ASN A 109 8.70 -22.06 -8.76
N MET A 110 8.55 -23.03 -9.69
CA MET A 110 9.53 -24.11 -9.85
C MET A 110 10.92 -23.60 -10.24
N ILE A 111 11.00 -22.57 -11.04
CA ILE A 111 12.28 -21.94 -11.41
C ILE A 111 12.75 -20.86 -10.41
N GLY A 112 12.00 -20.67 -9.33
CA GLY A 112 12.32 -19.71 -8.27
C GLY A 112 11.89 -18.27 -8.58
N LEU A 113 10.85 -18.07 -9.38
CA LEU A 113 10.25 -16.75 -9.61
C LEU A 113 8.80 -16.75 -9.12
N HIS A 114 8.43 -15.77 -8.30
CA HIS A 114 7.03 -15.42 -8.05
C HIS A 114 6.72 -14.06 -8.65
N PHE A 115 5.77 -14.04 -9.56
CA PHE A 115 5.38 -12.86 -10.32
C PHE A 115 3.89 -12.59 -10.06
N ALA A 116 3.57 -11.44 -9.42
CA ALA A 116 2.21 -11.07 -9.09
C ALA A 116 2.04 -9.55 -9.05
N THR A 117 1.46 -8.98 -10.08
CA THR A 117 1.17 -7.54 -10.18
C THR A 117 -0.23 -7.21 -9.69
N ASP A 118 -1.17 -8.13 -9.84
CA ASP A 118 -2.58 -7.95 -9.54
C ASP A 118 -3.09 -8.96 -8.51
N GLY A 119 -3.60 -8.45 -7.38
CA GLY A 119 -4.29 -9.24 -6.39
C GLY A 119 -3.49 -10.40 -5.78
N TYR A 120 -4.18 -11.39 -5.25
CA TYR A 120 -3.55 -12.54 -4.61
C TYR A 120 -3.31 -13.68 -5.59
N THR A 121 -2.04 -14.04 -5.75
CA THR A 121 -1.58 -15.25 -6.45
C THR A 121 -0.84 -16.15 -5.47
N PRO A 122 -1.23 -17.40 -5.26
CA PRO A 122 -0.55 -18.28 -4.31
C PRO A 122 0.93 -18.44 -4.61
N ALA A 123 1.78 -18.18 -3.62
CA ALA A 123 3.22 -18.35 -3.72
C ALA A 123 3.62 -19.68 -3.08
N HIS A 124 4.34 -20.52 -3.83
CA HIS A 124 4.90 -21.76 -3.34
C HIS A 124 6.41 -21.75 -3.51
N ARG A 125 7.12 -22.02 -2.42
CA ARG A 125 8.58 -22.15 -2.47
C ARG A 125 8.95 -23.42 -3.23
N GLY A 126 9.36 -23.24 -4.49
CA GLY A 126 9.82 -24.34 -5.34
C GLY A 126 11.23 -24.83 -4.97
N PRO A 127 11.79 -25.82 -5.68
CA PRO A 127 13.08 -26.44 -5.40
C PRO A 127 14.29 -25.56 -5.70
N SER A 128 14.11 -24.43 -6.35
CA SER A 128 15.18 -23.51 -6.69
C SER A 128 15.88 -23.01 -5.43
N ARG A 129 17.25 -22.97 -5.43
CA ARG A 129 18.04 -22.47 -4.31
C ARG A 129 17.65 -21.05 -3.92
N ASP A 130 17.43 -20.20 -4.92
CA ASP A 130 17.10 -18.80 -4.74
C ASP A 130 15.73 -18.50 -5.35
N PHE A 131 15.00 -17.60 -4.71
CA PHE A 131 13.63 -17.27 -5.06
C PHE A 131 13.50 -15.75 -5.21
N LEU A 132 13.12 -15.29 -6.39
CA LEU A 132 12.86 -13.90 -6.70
C LEU A 132 11.36 -13.64 -6.66
N ALA A 133 10.93 -12.69 -5.85
CA ALA A 133 9.57 -12.16 -5.86
C ALA A 133 9.54 -10.80 -6.58
N TRP A 134 8.61 -10.67 -7.52
CA TRP A 134 8.40 -9.44 -8.27
C TRP A 134 6.91 -9.13 -8.38
N GLY A 135 6.50 -7.96 -7.92
CA GLY A 135 5.12 -7.48 -7.93
C GLY A 135 4.80 -6.59 -6.74
N TYR A 136 3.50 -6.31 -6.56
CA TYR A 136 3.02 -5.43 -5.49
C TYR A 136 2.48 -6.18 -4.27
N PHE A 137 2.05 -7.43 -4.42
CA PHE A 137 1.53 -8.30 -3.35
C PHE A 137 0.43 -7.65 -2.49
N GLN A 138 -0.45 -6.90 -3.10
CA GLN A 138 -1.47 -6.07 -2.44
C GLN A 138 -2.68 -6.91 -1.98
N SER A 139 -2.44 -7.81 -1.02
CA SER A 139 -3.47 -8.60 -0.36
C SER A 139 -2.99 -9.06 1.02
N GLU A 140 -3.85 -8.94 2.05
CA GLU A 140 -3.56 -9.48 3.39
C GLU A 140 -3.29 -10.99 3.35
N ARG A 141 -3.88 -11.71 2.38
CA ARG A 141 -3.74 -13.17 2.24
C ARG A 141 -2.30 -13.65 2.11
N TYR A 142 -1.38 -12.79 1.69
CA TYR A 142 0.05 -13.11 1.59
C TYR A 142 0.75 -13.25 2.94
N PHE A 143 0.25 -12.58 3.98
CA PHE A 143 0.91 -12.48 5.29
C PHE A 143 -0.04 -12.62 6.49
N ALA A 144 -1.27 -13.09 6.27
CA ALA A 144 -2.27 -13.25 7.33
C ALA A 144 -1.78 -14.14 8.48
N ASP A 145 -1.05 -15.20 8.17
CA ASP A 145 -0.43 -16.11 9.15
C ASP A 145 0.70 -15.48 9.96
N ALA A 146 1.30 -14.41 9.47
CA ALA A 146 2.36 -13.65 10.14
C ALA A 146 1.89 -12.25 10.57
N ALA A 147 0.58 -11.95 10.54
CA ALA A 147 0.02 -10.61 10.74
C ALA A 147 0.53 -9.93 12.01
N GLY A 148 0.62 -10.65 13.14
CA GLY A 148 1.13 -10.11 14.39
C GLY A 148 2.59 -9.65 14.31
N THR A 149 3.44 -10.40 13.62
CA THR A 149 4.84 -10.02 13.39
C THR A 149 4.93 -8.81 12.45
N ILE A 150 4.19 -8.84 11.33
CA ILE A 150 4.16 -7.74 10.36
C ILE A 150 3.68 -6.44 11.00
N ARG A 151 2.64 -6.47 11.81
CA ARG A 151 2.14 -5.29 12.55
C ARG A 151 3.18 -4.68 13.49
N ARG A 152 4.00 -5.50 14.16
CA ARG A 152 5.08 -5.00 15.01
C ARG A 152 6.23 -4.40 14.20
N GLU A 153 6.65 -5.10 13.14
CA GLU A 153 7.81 -4.72 12.33
C GLU A 153 7.54 -3.49 11.42
N LEU A 154 6.29 -3.21 11.05
CA LEU A 154 5.93 -2.07 10.21
C LEU A 154 5.51 -0.82 10.98
N ARG A 155 5.78 -0.74 12.28
CA ARG A 155 5.63 0.50 13.05
C ARG A 155 6.81 1.44 12.80
N ALA A 156 6.56 2.75 12.90
CA ALA A 156 7.63 3.74 12.88
C ALA A 156 8.63 3.50 14.03
N LYS A 157 9.93 3.60 13.74
CA LYS A 157 10.99 3.51 14.77
C LYS A 157 10.86 4.60 15.82
N THR A 158 10.48 5.80 15.38
CA THR A 158 10.29 6.95 16.25
C THR A 158 8.79 7.21 16.37
N PRO A 159 8.21 7.12 17.57
CA PRO A 159 6.81 7.50 17.78
C PRO A 159 6.58 8.98 17.44
N PRO A 160 5.44 9.32 16.81
CA PRO A 160 5.14 10.71 16.50
C PRO A 160 4.92 11.51 17.78
N THR A 161 5.47 12.73 17.81
CA THR A 161 5.39 13.71 18.90
C THR A 161 4.88 15.05 18.37
N GLY A 162 4.76 16.04 19.28
CA GLY A 162 4.35 17.40 18.93
C GLY A 162 2.84 17.64 18.98
N SER A 163 2.42 18.81 18.50
CA SER A 163 1.06 19.33 18.66
C SER A 163 0.00 18.45 17.98
N PHE A 164 0.28 17.91 16.78
CA PHE A 164 -0.66 17.03 16.07
C PHE A 164 -0.86 15.70 16.78
N ALA A 165 0.22 15.11 17.31
CA ALA A 165 0.11 13.88 18.11
C ALA A 165 -0.70 14.11 19.39
N ALA A 166 -0.54 15.25 20.04
CA ALA A 166 -1.30 15.64 21.23
C ALA A 166 -2.78 15.92 20.88
N ALA A 167 -3.04 16.60 19.74
CA ALA A 167 -4.41 16.87 19.30
C ALA A 167 -5.17 15.58 18.98
N ILE A 168 -4.56 14.63 18.24
CA ILE A 168 -5.17 13.33 17.96
C ILE A 168 -5.45 12.55 19.25
N ALA A 169 -4.53 12.61 20.23
CA ALA A 169 -4.71 11.91 21.49
C ALA A 169 -5.81 12.55 22.38
N ALA A 170 -6.05 13.86 22.26
CA ALA A 170 -7.08 14.59 23.01
C ALA A 170 -8.47 14.46 22.37
N ALA A 171 -8.56 14.15 21.07
CA ALA A 171 -9.80 14.08 20.34
C ALA A 171 -10.67 12.90 20.85
N ARG A 172 -11.97 13.13 21.01
CA ARG A 172 -12.93 12.09 21.47
C ARG A 172 -13.04 10.93 20.49
N TRP A 173 -13.11 11.26 19.20
CA TRP A 173 -13.14 10.28 18.10
C TRP A 173 -12.31 10.78 16.93
N PRO A 174 -10.98 10.61 16.97
CA PRO A 174 -10.11 11.07 15.89
C PRO A 174 -10.31 10.25 14.62
N VAL A 175 -10.49 10.92 13.50
CA VAL A 175 -10.67 10.34 12.16
C VAL A 175 -9.55 10.79 11.25
N ALA A 176 -8.76 9.85 10.75
CA ALA A 176 -7.80 10.11 9.69
C ALA A 176 -8.51 10.17 8.34
N VAL A 177 -8.47 11.31 7.68
CA VAL A 177 -8.91 11.48 6.29
C VAL A 177 -7.67 11.52 5.41
N HIS A 178 -7.46 10.48 4.61
CA HIS A 178 -6.36 10.47 3.64
C HIS A 178 -6.85 10.92 2.28
N LEU A 179 -6.36 12.07 1.84
CA LEU A 179 -6.71 12.69 0.58
C LEU A 179 -5.49 12.64 -0.34
N ARG A 180 -5.56 11.83 -1.40
CA ARG A 180 -4.50 11.64 -2.39
C ARG A 180 -4.92 12.23 -3.71
N ARG A 181 -4.20 13.25 -4.19
CA ARG A 181 -4.46 13.97 -5.44
C ARG A 181 -3.23 14.05 -6.33
N GLY A 182 -2.16 14.60 -5.87
CA GLY A 182 -0.87 14.84 -6.51
C GLY A 182 -0.63 14.10 -7.83
N ASP A 183 0.07 12.98 -7.76
CA ASP A 183 0.36 12.15 -8.93
C ASP A 183 -0.90 11.44 -9.51
N TYR A 184 -1.97 11.28 -8.72
CA TYR A 184 -3.22 10.63 -9.19
C TYR A 184 -3.95 11.48 -10.24
N LEU A 185 -3.77 12.80 -10.24
CA LEU A 185 -4.40 13.69 -11.22
C LEU A 185 -3.69 13.71 -12.59
N LYS A 186 -2.54 13.06 -12.69
CA LYS A 186 -1.82 12.97 -13.96
C LYS A 186 -2.57 12.06 -14.94
N PRO A 187 -2.56 12.38 -16.25
CA PRO A 187 -3.28 11.59 -17.27
C PRO A 187 -2.86 10.10 -17.30
N GLU A 188 -1.60 9.80 -17.08
CA GLU A 188 -1.08 8.42 -17.04
C GLU A 188 -1.61 7.60 -15.85
N ASN A 189 -2.19 8.26 -14.85
CA ASN A 189 -2.75 7.65 -13.66
C ASN A 189 -4.29 7.70 -13.61
N GLU A 190 -4.97 7.91 -14.74
CA GLU A 190 -6.43 7.97 -14.84
C GLU A 190 -7.13 6.80 -14.16
N ILE A 191 -6.56 5.60 -14.25
CA ILE A 191 -7.07 4.40 -13.58
C ILE A 191 -7.15 4.54 -12.05
N LEU A 192 -6.40 5.45 -11.45
CA LEU A 192 -6.38 5.72 -10.00
C LEU A 192 -7.31 6.87 -9.59
N GLN A 193 -7.90 7.59 -10.53
CA GLN A 193 -8.77 8.74 -10.27
C GLN A 193 -10.18 8.28 -9.84
N VAL A 194 -10.26 7.71 -8.66
CA VAL A 194 -11.47 7.10 -8.10
C VAL A 194 -12.09 7.99 -7.02
N CYS A 195 -11.26 8.55 -6.14
CA CYS A 195 -11.71 9.33 -5.00
C CYS A 195 -11.96 10.79 -5.40
N THR A 196 -13.16 11.05 -5.93
CA THR A 196 -13.62 12.39 -6.34
C THR A 196 -14.00 13.27 -5.14
N PRO A 197 -14.23 14.59 -5.32
CA PRO A 197 -14.77 15.45 -4.27
C PRO A 197 -16.05 14.91 -3.67
N GLU A 198 -16.93 14.34 -4.50
CA GLU A 198 -18.24 13.78 -4.08
C GLU A 198 -18.05 12.54 -3.20
N TYR A 199 -17.01 11.70 -3.50
CA TYR A 199 -16.66 10.60 -2.62
C TYR A 199 -16.29 11.09 -1.23
N TYR A 200 -15.41 12.10 -1.13
CA TYR A 200 -14.99 12.64 0.18
C TYR A 200 -16.18 13.29 0.90
N ALA A 201 -17.07 13.99 0.18
CA ALA A 201 -18.28 14.56 0.75
C ALA A 201 -19.18 13.48 1.37
N ALA A 202 -19.45 12.42 0.63
CA ALA A 202 -20.28 11.30 1.09
C ALA A 202 -19.62 10.55 2.26
N ALA A 203 -18.31 10.34 2.20
CA ALA A 203 -17.56 9.67 3.26
C ALA A 203 -17.57 10.47 4.57
N VAL A 204 -17.31 11.79 4.50
CA VAL A 204 -17.33 12.67 5.69
C VAL A 204 -18.76 12.82 6.25
N ALA A 205 -19.78 12.90 5.41
CA ALA A 205 -21.17 12.88 5.86
C ALA A 205 -21.50 11.57 6.58
N ALA A 206 -21.03 10.43 6.09
CA ALA A 206 -21.19 9.13 6.76
C ALA A 206 -20.43 9.05 8.09
N VAL A 207 -19.28 9.72 8.20
CA VAL A 207 -18.57 9.89 9.49
C VAL A 207 -19.43 10.67 10.45
N ALA A 208 -19.92 11.87 10.06
CA ALA A 208 -20.73 12.76 10.92
C ALA A 208 -21.99 12.07 11.42
N ALA A 209 -22.68 11.32 10.54
CA ALA A 209 -23.86 10.55 10.92
C ALA A 209 -23.55 9.41 11.89
N ALA A 210 -22.42 8.75 11.76
CA ALA A 210 -22.04 7.62 12.62
C ALA A 210 -21.39 8.07 13.96
N LYS A 211 -20.69 9.20 13.94
CA LYS A 211 -19.89 9.73 15.04
C LYS A 211 -19.97 11.26 15.06
N PRO A 212 -21.05 11.84 15.61
CA PRO A 212 -21.21 13.30 15.71
C PRO A 212 -20.11 14.01 16.51
N GLU A 213 -19.42 13.26 17.40
CA GLU A 213 -18.28 13.72 18.20
C GLU A 213 -16.93 13.61 17.50
N ALA A 214 -16.90 13.23 16.21
CA ALA A 214 -15.67 13.03 15.46
C ALA A 214 -14.90 14.33 15.21
N GLU A 215 -13.58 14.21 15.17
CA GLU A 215 -12.66 15.27 14.76
C GLU A 215 -11.81 14.75 13.59
N LEU A 216 -11.79 15.50 12.49
CA LEU A 216 -11.10 15.12 11.26
C LEU A 216 -9.65 15.58 11.30
N PHE A 217 -8.73 14.66 11.06
CA PHE A 217 -7.31 14.91 10.83
C PHE A 217 -6.98 14.55 9.39
N VAL A 218 -6.72 15.57 8.56
CA VAL A 218 -6.60 15.43 7.11
C VAL A 218 -5.13 15.32 6.73
N PHE A 219 -4.77 14.20 6.13
CA PHE A 219 -3.45 13.91 5.59
C PHE A 219 -3.52 13.98 4.08
N THR A 220 -2.79 14.89 3.46
CA THR A 220 -2.92 15.16 2.03
C THR A 220 -1.59 15.58 1.40
N ASP A 221 -1.46 15.33 0.11
CA ASP A 221 -0.42 15.86 -0.77
C ASP A 221 -0.86 17.10 -1.56
N ASP A 222 -2.09 17.63 -1.27
CA ASP A 222 -2.65 18.85 -1.86
C ASP A 222 -3.38 19.67 -0.78
N GLU A 223 -2.58 20.29 0.10
CA GLU A 223 -3.12 21.08 1.23
C GLU A 223 -3.98 22.27 0.77
N PRO A 224 -3.61 23.05 -0.25
CA PRO A 224 -4.44 24.16 -0.71
C PRO A 224 -5.84 23.70 -1.13
N TRP A 225 -5.90 22.64 -1.91
CA TRP A 225 -7.18 22.07 -2.35
C TRP A 225 -8.01 21.57 -1.18
N ALA A 226 -7.38 20.89 -0.23
CA ALA A 226 -8.07 20.36 0.95
C ALA A 226 -8.70 21.48 1.79
N ARG A 227 -7.99 22.61 1.95
CA ARG A 227 -8.51 23.77 2.70
C ARG A 227 -9.73 24.41 2.04
N GLU A 228 -9.76 24.45 0.72
CA GLU A 228 -10.80 25.12 -0.04
C GLU A 228 -12.01 24.20 -0.30
N HIS A 229 -11.79 22.90 -0.53
CA HIS A 229 -12.81 22.05 -1.13
C HIS A 229 -13.24 20.85 -0.27
N LEU A 230 -12.49 20.47 0.80
CA LEU A 230 -12.89 19.31 1.59
C LEU A 230 -14.09 19.67 2.49
N PRO A 231 -15.27 19.06 2.25
CA PRO A 231 -16.42 19.30 3.11
C PRO A 231 -16.21 18.61 4.46
N THR A 232 -16.51 19.35 5.54
CA THR A 232 -16.35 18.83 6.92
C THR A 232 -17.66 18.31 7.52
N ALA A 233 -18.80 18.53 6.87
CA ALA A 233 -20.12 18.22 7.39
C ALA A 233 -20.37 18.75 8.82
N GLY A 234 -19.77 19.91 9.15
CA GLY A 234 -19.87 20.52 10.47
C GLY A 234 -18.93 19.96 11.53
N LEU A 235 -18.11 18.97 11.22
CA LEU A 235 -17.10 18.42 12.14
C LEU A 235 -15.87 19.33 12.22
N PRO A 236 -15.22 19.44 13.39
CA PRO A 236 -13.90 20.05 13.49
C PRO A 236 -12.91 19.35 12.58
N ALA A 237 -12.08 20.12 11.86
CA ALA A 237 -11.11 19.56 10.94
C ALA A 237 -9.73 20.24 11.08
N THR A 238 -8.69 19.44 11.20
CA THR A 238 -7.30 19.87 11.20
C THR A 238 -6.60 19.31 9.97
N ILE A 239 -6.12 20.16 9.08
CA ILE A 239 -5.33 19.76 7.92
C ILE A 239 -3.87 19.81 8.33
N LEU A 240 -3.20 18.65 8.20
CA LEU A 240 -1.79 18.52 8.56
C LEU A 240 -0.91 18.89 7.36
N PRO A 241 0.15 19.68 7.56
CA PRO A 241 1.15 19.85 6.52
C PRO A 241 1.81 18.51 6.21
N GLN A 242 2.14 18.27 4.95
CA GLN A 242 2.81 17.04 4.54
C GLN A 242 4.14 16.87 5.27
N GLY A 243 4.26 15.78 6.00
CA GLY A 243 5.43 15.40 6.77
C GLY A 243 6.21 14.22 6.16
N ALA A 244 7.13 13.68 6.94
CA ALA A 244 7.80 12.44 6.59
C ALA A 244 6.79 11.28 6.60
N ALA A 245 6.78 10.46 5.54
CA ALA A 245 5.77 9.41 5.35
C ALA A 245 5.62 8.45 6.55
N ALA A 246 6.71 8.05 7.20
CA ALA A 246 6.63 7.18 8.37
C ALA A 246 5.99 7.88 9.59
N ASN A 247 6.21 9.20 9.75
CA ASN A 247 5.60 9.99 10.82
C ASN A 247 4.10 10.16 10.59
N ASP A 248 3.70 10.54 9.38
CA ASP A 248 2.28 10.73 9.04
C ASP A 248 1.51 9.41 9.15
N LEU A 249 2.12 8.30 8.68
CA LEU A 249 1.58 6.96 8.87
C LEU A 249 1.35 6.64 10.37
N ALA A 250 2.32 6.98 11.21
CA ALA A 250 2.23 6.73 12.65
C ALA A 250 1.20 7.64 13.35
N LEU A 251 0.99 8.86 12.88
CA LEU A 251 -0.09 9.75 13.33
C LEU A 251 -1.45 9.17 12.95
N MET A 252 -1.63 8.75 11.69
CA MET A 252 -2.88 8.13 11.22
C MET A 252 -3.24 6.88 12.04
N GLN A 253 -2.26 6.05 12.41
CA GLN A 253 -2.47 4.83 13.22
C GLN A 253 -3.07 5.09 14.60
N ARG A 254 -2.99 6.32 15.12
CA ARG A 254 -3.59 6.71 16.40
C ARG A 254 -5.07 7.07 16.30
N CYS A 255 -5.61 7.16 15.10
CA CYS A 255 -7.01 7.44 14.88
C CYS A 255 -7.89 6.19 15.08
N ARG A 256 -9.19 6.43 15.30
CA ARG A 256 -10.23 5.41 15.47
C ARG A 256 -11.13 5.31 14.25
N GLY A 257 -11.26 6.38 13.47
CA GLY A 257 -11.95 6.42 12.19
C GLY A 257 -10.95 6.60 11.03
N PHE A 258 -11.29 6.07 9.86
CA PHE A 258 -10.45 6.16 8.66
C PHE A 258 -11.31 6.40 7.44
N VAL A 259 -11.13 7.54 6.78
CA VAL A 259 -11.62 7.78 5.41
C VAL A 259 -10.44 7.57 4.47
N LEU A 260 -10.48 6.46 3.74
CA LEU A 260 -9.37 6.06 2.87
C LEU A 260 -9.49 6.67 1.49
N SER A 261 -8.37 7.06 0.89
CA SER A 261 -8.26 7.06 -0.58
C SER A 261 -7.96 5.63 -1.08
N ASN A 262 -8.01 5.42 -2.39
CA ASN A 262 -7.56 4.16 -3.01
C ASN A 262 -6.01 4.04 -3.02
N SER A 263 -5.40 4.23 -1.87
CA SER A 263 -3.95 4.24 -1.65
C SER A 263 -3.53 3.15 -0.68
N THR A 264 -2.50 2.39 -1.05
CA THR A 264 -1.87 1.40 -0.17
C THR A 264 -1.32 2.02 1.11
N TYR A 265 -0.98 3.29 1.09
CA TYR A 265 -0.50 4.02 2.27
C TYR A 265 -1.59 4.15 3.34
N SER A 266 -2.78 4.62 2.98
CA SER A 266 -3.91 4.68 3.93
C SER A 266 -4.45 3.29 4.30
N TRP A 267 -4.31 2.30 3.41
CA TRP A 267 -4.59 0.91 3.73
C TRP A 267 -3.76 0.44 4.93
N TRP A 268 -2.45 0.70 4.92
CA TRP A 268 -1.56 0.35 6.02
C TRP A 268 -1.84 1.15 7.28
N ALA A 269 -2.20 2.42 7.17
CA ALA A 269 -2.54 3.24 8.33
C ALA A 269 -3.66 2.59 9.16
N GLN A 270 -4.77 2.23 8.54
CA GLN A 270 -5.87 1.56 9.23
C GLN A 270 -5.53 0.12 9.66
N TYR A 271 -4.71 -0.61 8.85
CA TYR A 271 -4.34 -1.98 9.16
C TYR A 271 -3.49 -2.07 10.42
N LEU A 272 -2.56 -1.14 10.60
CA LEU A 272 -1.66 -1.08 11.74
C LEU A 272 -2.27 -0.40 12.98
N ALA A 273 -3.42 0.26 12.85
CA ALA A 273 -4.11 0.88 13.99
C ALA A 273 -4.64 -0.16 14.97
N ASP A 274 -4.37 0.06 16.26
CA ASP A 274 -4.74 -0.87 17.35
C ASP A 274 -6.15 -0.61 17.93
N ALA A 275 -6.92 0.34 17.38
CA ALA A 275 -8.26 0.64 17.87
C ALA A 275 -9.22 -0.53 17.58
N PRO A 276 -9.74 -1.22 18.62
CA PRO A 276 -10.59 -2.41 18.45
C PRO A 276 -11.96 -2.08 17.85
N ASP A 277 -12.41 -0.85 18.05
CA ASP A 277 -13.71 -0.31 17.59
C ASP A 277 -13.57 0.60 16.38
N LYS A 278 -12.46 0.52 15.65
CA LYS A 278 -12.22 1.35 14.48
C LYS A 278 -13.27 1.17 13.40
N ILE A 279 -13.59 2.26 12.73
CA ILE A 279 -14.49 2.27 11.58
C ILE A 279 -13.71 2.76 10.36
N VAL A 280 -13.84 2.02 9.26
CA VAL A 280 -13.15 2.34 8.00
C VAL A 280 -14.17 2.61 6.93
N TRP A 281 -14.11 3.80 6.32
CA TRP A 281 -14.84 4.18 5.13
C TRP A 281 -13.87 4.19 3.95
N ALA A 282 -14.20 3.43 2.93
CA ALA A 282 -13.34 3.25 1.76
C ALA A 282 -14.14 3.43 0.46
N PRO A 283 -13.50 3.81 -0.65
CA PRO A 283 -14.19 3.86 -1.93
C PRO A 283 -14.71 2.46 -2.30
N ASP A 284 -15.85 2.37 -2.97
CA ASP A 284 -16.47 1.09 -3.37
C ASP A 284 -15.66 0.35 -4.44
N ARG A 285 -14.78 1.05 -5.15
CA ARG A 285 -13.82 0.50 -6.11
C ARG A 285 -12.42 1.04 -5.82
N TRP A 286 -11.39 0.28 -6.22
CA TRP A 286 -9.98 0.68 -6.05
C TRP A 286 -9.39 1.27 -7.33
N TYR A 287 -9.96 0.90 -8.47
CA TYR A 287 -9.56 1.35 -9.80
C TYR A 287 -10.77 1.88 -10.58
N ALA A 288 -10.56 2.86 -11.45
CA ALA A 288 -11.64 3.46 -12.26
C ALA A 288 -12.30 2.47 -13.23
N HIS A 289 -11.58 1.42 -13.62
CA HIS A 289 -12.10 0.37 -14.49
C HIS A 289 -12.50 -0.90 -13.71
N THR A 290 -12.90 -1.94 -14.42
CA THR A 290 -13.40 -3.21 -13.86
C THR A 290 -12.32 -4.09 -13.19
N LYS A 291 -11.10 -3.59 -13.05
CA LYS A 291 -10.01 -4.30 -12.38
C LYS A 291 -10.37 -4.62 -10.93
N ARG A 292 -10.24 -5.89 -10.57
CA ARG A 292 -10.49 -6.36 -9.19
C ARG A 292 -9.39 -5.91 -8.25
N SER A 293 -9.72 -5.84 -6.97
CA SER A 293 -8.76 -5.56 -5.91
C SER A 293 -9.00 -6.47 -4.71
N ASP A 294 -7.94 -7.11 -4.22
CA ASP A 294 -7.94 -7.93 -3.00
C ASP A 294 -7.58 -7.12 -1.74
N LEU A 295 -7.65 -5.79 -1.83
CA LEU A 295 -7.31 -4.87 -0.73
C LEU A 295 -8.46 -4.67 0.27
N TYR A 296 -9.69 -4.99 -0.11
CA TYR A 296 -10.84 -4.80 0.77
C TYR A 296 -10.85 -5.82 1.92
N LEU A 297 -10.90 -5.30 3.15
CA LEU A 297 -11.02 -6.13 4.33
C LEU A 297 -12.48 -6.23 4.79
N PRO A 298 -12.84 -7.32 5.49
CA PRO A 298 -14.15 -7.45 6.10
C PRO A 298 -14.46 -6.27 7.06
N GLY A 299 -15.72 -5.83 7.09
CA GLY A 299 -16.16 -4.76 7.97
C GLY A 299 -15.95 -3.34 7.46
N TRP A 300 -15.25 -3.14 6.34
CA TRP A 300 -15.15 -1.81 5.72
C TRP A 300 -16.50 -1.32 5.20
N ARG A 301 -16.82 -0.07 5.47
CA ARG A 301 -17.98 0.63 4.91
C ARG A 301 -17.60 1.20 3.55
N ARG A 302 -18.19 0.67 2.49
CA ARG A 302 -17.93 1.13 1.13
C ARG A 302 -18.80 2.32 0.80
N ILE A 303 -18.16 3.39 0.36
CA ILE A 303 -18.82 4.63 -0.10
C ILE A 303 -18.79 4.64 -1.62
N ALA A 304 -19.93 4.88 -2.24
CA ALA A 304 -20.03 4.94 -3.69
C ALA A 304 -19.12 6.03 -4.27
N THR A 305 -18.37 5.66 -5.28
CA THR A 305 -17.60 6.60 -6.10
C THR A 305 -18.42 6.88 -7.35
N GLN A 306 -18.69 8.16 -7.64
CA GLN A 306 -19.37 8.51 -8.87
C GLN A 306 -18.44 8.18 -10.04
N THR A 307 -18.94 7.40 -10.99
CA THR A 307 -18.29 7.27 -12.29
C THR A 307 -18.60 8.52 -13.08
N HIS A 308 -17.58 9.23 -13.56
CA HIS A 308 -17.79 10.02 -14.75
C HIS A 308 -18.21 9.05 -15.87
N PRO A 309 -19.32 9.34 -16.57
CA PRO A 309 -19.82 8.50 -17.65
C PRO A 309 -18.82 8.38 -18.79
#